data_24c15c93d7f37ef1de12ab4224f759d6
#
_entry.id   24c15c93d7f37ef1de12ab4224f759d6
#
_cell.length_a   1.000
_cell.length_b   1.000
_cell.length_c   1.000
_cell.angle_alpha   90.00
_cell.angle_beta   90.00
_cell.angle_gamma   90.00
#
_symmetry.space_group_name_H-M   'P 1'
#
loop_
_entity.id
_entity.type
_entity.pdbx_description
1 polymer ?
#
loop_
_entity_poly.entity_id
_entity_poly.type
_entity_poly.pdbx_seq_one_letter_code
_entity_poly.pdbx_strand_id
1 'polypeptide(L)'
;MKFLLEQKPMNRIAGILLLLCISFASFAKDFPAKPNPPRLVNDFVGVLNEQEKAALESKLLAYSDSTSTQIAIVIENSLEGEDDFDYSQRLAENWQIGTKGKNNGLLIYIAIGDRKIRIQNGYGMEATITDALSKRIIEENIKPNFKQKQYFLGLDEATDIIMRAASGEYINDNPRGQKGKGPSPLKILLIIIVVVLFLVFSGKGGGGRGGRFYGPTPFMGTFGGGGFSSGGGSGGGSFGGFGGGSFGGGGAGGSW
;
A
#
# COMPACT_ATOMS: atom_id res chain seq x y z
N MET A 1 -40.27 -47.36 13.17
CA MET A 1 -39.93 -46.17 12.37
C MET A 1 -40.28 -44.90 13.14
N LYS A 2 -39.67 -44.69 14.37
CA LYS A 2 -39.94 -43.55 15.26
C LYS A 2 -38.66 -43.05 16.02
N PHE A 3 -37.49 -43.35 15.51
CA PHE A 3 -36.20 -43.05 16.23
C PHE A 3 -35.43 -41.85 15.68
N LEU A 4 -35.99 -41.04 14.76
CA LEU A 4 -35.26 -39.96 14.10
C LEU A 4 -35.74 -38.55 14.43
N LEU A 5 -36.60 -38.33 15.42
CA LEU A 5 -37.24 -37.02 15.66
C LEU A 5 -36.95 -36.38 17.00
N GLU A 6 -36.05 -36.92 17.83
CA GLU A 6 -35.66 -36.31 19.11
C GLU A 6 -34.20 -35.93 19.15
N GLN A 7 -33.73 -35.25 18.12
CA GLN A 7 -32.45 -34.53 18.23
C GLN A 7 -32.67 -33.24 19.04
N LYS A 8 -32.04 -33.18 20.23
CA LYS A 8 -32.11 -32.03 21.12
C LYS A 8 -31.85 -30.76 20.30
N PRO A 9 -32.57 -29.64 20.53
CA PRO A 9 -32.42 -28.39 19.76
C PRO A 9 -30.98 -27.86 19.76
N MET A 10 -30.19 -28.23 20.76
CA MET A 10 -28.76 -27.87 20.91
C MET A 10 -27.90 -28.46 19.77
N ASN A 11 -28.17 -29.67 19.30
CA ASN A 11 -27.44 -30.31 18.18
C ASN A 11 -27.77 -29.65 16.83
N ARG A 12 -28.98 -29.12 16.67
CA ARG A 12 -29.39 -28.41 15.46
C ARG A 12 -28.72 -27.03 15.40
N ILE A 13 -28.66 -26.34 16.55
CA ILE A 13 -27.97 -25.05 16.68
C ILE A 13 -26.45 -25.22 16.48
N ALA A 14 -25.83 -26.26 17.03
CA ALA A 14 -24.43 -26.59 16.81
C ALA A 14 -24.14 -26.91 15.35
N GLY A 15 -25.03 -27.63 14.66
CA GLY A 15 -24.93 -27.91 13.22
C GLY A 15 -25.02 -26.66 12.34
N ILE A 16 -25.92 -25.75 12.68
CA ILE A 16 -26.08 -24.47 11.96
C ILE A 16 -24.85 -23.55 12.21
N LEU A 17 -24.33 -23.49 13.43
CA LEU A 17 -23.12 -22.77 13.77
C LEU A 17 -21.90 -23.34 13.05
N LEU A 18 -21.78 -24.66 12.97
CA LEU A 18 -20.69 -25.33 12.22
C LEU A 18 -20.78 -25.03 10.71
N LEU A 19 -22.00 -25.07 10.15
CA LEU A 19 -22.25 -24.72 8.74
C LEU A 19 -21.95 -23.25 8.45
N LEU A 20 -22.26 -22.34 9.39
CA LEU A 20 -21.94 -20.92 9.30
C LEU A 20 -20.42 -20.67 9.36
N CYS A 21 -19.68 -21.42 10.19
CA CYS A 21 -18.21 -21.32 10.26
C CYS A 21 -17.52 -21.80 8.98
N ILE A 22 -18.08 -22.76 8.25
CA ILE A 22 -17.51 -23.28 7.00
C ILE A 22 -17.69 -22.28 5.85
N SER A 23 -18.72 -21.40 5.90
CA SER A 23 -18.98 -20.39 4.86
C SER A 23 -17.97 -19.25 4.82
N PHE A 24 -17.08 -19.10 5.80
CA PHE A 24 -16.05 -18.06 5.88
C PHE A 24 -14.67 -18.52 5.38
N ALA A 25 -14.58 -19.64 4.68
CA ALA A 25 -13.34 -19.99 3.97
C ALA A 25 -13.16 -19.03 2.79
N SER A 26 -12.62 -17.83 3.06
CA SER A 26 -12.15 -16.92 2.01
C SER A 26 -10.96 -17.59 1.34
N PHE A 27 -11.11 -18.02 0.09
CA PHE A 27 -9.98 -18.41 -0.74
C PHE A 27 -9.21 -17.15 -1.07
N ALA A 28 -8.03 -16.98 -0.49
CA ALA A 28 -7.11 -15.95 -0.91
C ALA A 28 -6.60 -16.28 -2.32
N LYS A 29 -6.54 -15.30 -3.21
CA LYS A 29 -5.98 -15.45 -4.55
C LYS A 29 -4.49 -15.77 -4.46
N ASP A 30 -4.02 -16.73 -5.24
CA ASP A 30 -2.61 -17.04 -5.36
C ASP A 30 -1.87 -15.90 -6.08
N PHE A 31 -0.65 -15.60 -5.61
CA PHE A 31 0.19 -14.62 -6.28
C PHE A 31 0.76 -15.19 -7.58
N PRO A 32 0.94 -14.36 -8.60
CA PRO A 32 1.68 -14.76 -9.77
C PRO A 32 3.10 -15.18 -9.36
N ALA A 33 3.63 -16.21 -10.01
CA ALA A 33 4.99 -16.65 -9.75
C ALA A 33 5.98 -15.51 -9.97
N LYS A 34 6.93 -15.35 -9.05
CA LYS A 34 8.02 -14.40 -9.23
C LYS A 34 8.75 -14.71 -10.54
N PRO A 35 8.93 -13.71 -11.42
CA PRO A 35 9.50 -13.98 -12.75
C PRO A 35 10.91 -14.51 -12.67
N ASN A 36 11.22 -15.47 -13.54
CA ASN A 36 12.55 -16.02 -13.71
C ASN A 36 12.90 -16.07 -15.21
N PRO A 37 13.83 -15.24 -15.73
CA PRO A 37 14.67 -14.28 -14.99
C PRO A 37 13.87 -13.14 -14.35
N PRO A 38 14.38 -12.53 -13.27
CA PRO A 38 13.71 -11.43 -12.58
C PRO A 38 13.51 -10.22 -13.50
N ARG A 39 12.34 -9.57 -13.39
CA ARG A 39 11.97 -8.36 -14.14
C ARG A 39 11.26 -7.36 -13.26
N LEU A 40 11.39 -6.08 -13.58
CA LEU A 40 10.67 -5.00 -12.93
C LEU A 40 9.27 -4.78 -13.52
N VAL A 41 9.10 -5.06 -14.83
CA VAL A 41 7.82 -4.94 -15.54
C VAL A 41 7.23 -6.32 -15.84
N ASN A 42 6.11 -6.63 -15.20
CA ASN A 42 5.44 -7.92 -15.26
C ASN A 42 4.00 -7.75 -15.72
N ASP A 43 3.77 -7.88 -17.00
CA ASP A 43 2.45 -7.80 -17.62
C ASP A 43 1.94 -9.21 -17.96
N PHE A 44 1.05 -9.73 -17.12
CA PHE A 44 0.44 -11.06 -17.27
C PHE A 44 -0.82 -11.05 -18.17
N VAL A 45 -1.28 -9.85 -18.57
CA VAL A 45 -2.46 -9.67 -19.41
C VAL A 45 -2.11 -9.38 -20.85
N GLY A 46 -0.93 -8.81 -21.10
CA GLY A 46 -0.47 -8.43 -22.43
C GLY A 46 -1.10 -7.11 -22.91
N VAL A 47 -1.29 -6.15 -22.02
CA VAL A 47 -1.80 -4.81 -22.39
C VAL A 47 -0.70 -3.89 -22.90
N LEU A 48 0.56 -4.24 -22.65
CA LEU A 48 1.75 -3.58 -23.19
C LEU A 48 2.35 -4.44 -24.30
N ASN A 49 2.76 -3.84 -25.40
CA ASN A 49 3.53 -4.54 -26.40
C ASN A 49 5.00 -4.76 -25.95
N GLU A 50 5.76 -5.59 -26.66
CA GLU A 50 7.13 -5.93 -26.25
C GLU A 50 8.08 -4.73 -26.23
N GLN A 51 7.88 -3.75 -27.11
CA GLN A 51 8.70 -2.53 -27.15
C GLN A 51 8.40 -1.63 -25.94
N GLU A 52 7.14 -1.48 -25.57
CA GLU A 52 6.70 -0.74 -24.39
C GLU A 52 7.21 -1.39 -23.10
N LYS A 53 7.11 -2.72 -22.99
CA LYS A 53 7.67 -3.46 -21.84
C LYS A 53 9.17 -3.26 -21.73
N ALA A 54 9.89 -3.39 -22.85
CA ALA A 54 11.34 -3.23 -22.88
C ALA A 54 11.76 -1.79 -22.54
N ALA A 55 11.02 -0.77 -22.98
CA ALA A 55 11.29 0.63 -22.67
C ALA A 55 11.12 0.91 -21.17
N LEU A 56 10.01 0.48 -20.56
CA LEU A 56 9.78 0.62 -19.12
C LEU A 56 10.81 -0.16 -18.32
N GLU A 57 11.09 -1.41 -18.68
CA GLU A 57 12.09 -2.25 -18.01
C GLU A 57 13.47 -1.59 -18.01
N SER A 58 13.94 -1.11 -19.17
CA SER A 58 15.23 -0.44 -19.30
C SER A 58 15.30 0.83 -18.45
N LYS A 59 14.24 1.62 -18.44
CA LYS A 59 14.14 2.85 -17.64
C LYS A 59 14.20 2.55 -16.13
N LEU A 60 13.41 1.60 -15.65
CA LEU A 60 13.34 1.23 -14.25
C LEU A 60 14.63 0.54 -13.78
N LEU A 61 15.26 -0.25 -14.66
CA LEU A 61 16.54 -0.89 -14.39
C LEU A 61 17.66 0.14 -14.22
N ALA A 62 17.78 1.10 -15.16
CA ALA A 62 18.75 2.17 -15.06
C ALA A 62 18.59 3.01 -13.79
N TYR A 63 17.34 3.24 -13.38
CA TYR A 63 17.04 3.92 -12.12
C TYR A 63 17.44 3.08 -10.90
N SER A 64 17.13 1.79 -10.90
CA SER A 64 17.53 0.87 -9.84
C SER A 64 19.04 0.75 -9.70
N ASP A 65 19.78 0.69 -10.82
CA ASP A 65 21.23 0.62 -10.82
C ASP A 65 21.88 1.88 -10.23
N SER A 66 21.30 3.06 -10.49
CA SER A 66 21.84 4.33 -10.02
C SER A 66 21.49 4.68 -8.56
N THR A 67 20.31 4.23 -8.08
CA THR A 67 19.77 4.63 -6.77
C THR A 67 19.60 3.47 -5.79
N SER A 68 19.69 2.23 -6.26
CA SER A 68 19.27 1.00 -5.57
C SER A 68 17.77 0.94 -5.22
N THR A 69 16.96 1.91 -5.64
CA THR A 69 15.51 1.91 -5.44
C THR A 69 14.85 1.04 -6.51
N GLN A 70 13.99 0.14 -6.09
CA GLN A 70 13.32 -0.79 -7.00
C GLN A 70 11.85 -0.41 -7.19
N ILE A 71 11.49 -0.05 -8.40
CA ILE A 71 10.09 0.19 -8.80
C ILE A 71 9.65 -1.00 -9.64
N ALA A 72 8.68 -1.77 -9.15
CA ALA A 72 8.10 -2.89 -9.87
C ALA A 72 6.71 -2.53 -10.38
N ILE A 73 6.38 -3.00 -11.59
CA ILE A 73 5.06 -2.90 -12.19
C ILE A 73 4.51 -4.31 -12.36
N VAL A 74 3.30 -4.55 -11.83
CA VAL A 74 2.59 -5.82 -11.98
C VAL A 74 1.20 -5.55 -12.52
N ILE A 75 0.89 -6.16 -13.66
CA ILE A 75 -0.39 -6.02 -14.35
C ILE A 75 -1.03 -7.40 -14.43
N GLU A 76 -2.18 -7.54 -13.77
CA GLU A 76 -3.02 -8.73 -13.77
C GLU A 76 -4.42 -8.44 -14.29
N ASN A 77 -5.19 -9.49 -14.54
CA ASN A 77 -6.56 -9.33 -15.03
C ASN A 77 -7.50 -8.90 -13.90
N SER A 78 -7.47 -9.56 -12.75
CA SER A 78 -8.44 -9.34 -11.66
C SER A 78 -7.83 -9.63 -10.31
N LEU A 79 -8.34 -8.96 -9.28
CA LEU A 79 -8.11 -9.24 -7.86
C LEU A 79 -8.92 -10.43 -7.34
N GLU A 80 -9.87 -10.94 -8.15
CA GLU A 80 -10.78 -12.03 -7.76
C GLU A 80 -11.60 -11.75 -6.49
N GLY A 81 -11.87 -10.45 -6.27
CA GLY A 81 -12.65 -9.97 -5.13
C GLY A 81 -11.84 -9.62 -3.89
N GLU A 82 -10.52 -9.77 -3.94
CA GLU A 82 -9.66 -9.30 -2.85
C GLU A 82 -9.55 -7.77 -2.80
N ASP A 83 -9.20 -7.26 -1.63
CA ASP A 83 -8.90 -5.84 -1.44
C ASP A 83 -7.58 -5.48 -2.12
N ASP A 84 -7.56 -4.35 -2.83
CA ASP A 84 -6.40 -3.92 -3.60
C ASP A 84 -5.20 -3.55 -2.72
N PHE A 85 -5.44 -3.07 -1.50
CA PHE A 85 -4.38 -2.79 -0.54
C PHE A 85 -3.76 -4.09 0.00
N ASP A 86 -4.60 -4.97 0.55
CA ASP A 86 -4.12 -6.20 1.19
C ASP A 86 -3.39 -7.10 0.19
N TYR A 87 -3.94 -7.25 -1.03
CA TYR A 87 -3.32 -8.05 -2.07
C TYR A 87 -1.97 -7.49 -2.53
N SER A 88 -1.92 -6.20 -2.86
CA SER A 88 -0.68 -5.58 -3.37
C SER A 88 0.42 -5.52 -2.32
N GLN A 89 0.07 -5.33 -1.04
CA GLN A 89 1.05 -5.37 0.05
C GLN A 89 1.64 -6.77 0.20
N ARG A 90 0.81 -7.81 0.29
CA ARG A 90 1.26 -9.20 0.39
C ARG A 90 2.08 -9.63 -0.84
N LEU A 91 1.68 -9.19 -2.04
CA LEU A 91 2.44 -9.44 -3.28
C LEU A 91 3.83 -8.79 -3.23
N ALA A 92 3.90 -7.53 -2.82
CA ALA A 92 5.17 -6.80 -2.71
C ALA A 92 6.12 -7.45 -1.68
N GLU A 93 5.59 -7.90 -0.56
CA GLU A 93 6.34 -8.64 0.47
C GLU A 93 6.74 -10.05 0.00
N ASN A 94 5.85 -10.77 -0.68
CA ASN A 94 6.13 -12.10 -1.22
C ASN A 94 7.26 -12.06 -2.27
N TRP A 95 7.22 -11.07 -3.15
CA TRP A 95 8.28 -10.87 -4.13
C TRP A 95 9.52 -10.22 -3.54
N GLN A 96 9.44 -9.69 -2.33
CA GLN A 96 10.54 -9.00 -1.64
C GLN A 96 11.06 -7.79 -2.41
N ILE A 97 10.16 -6.96 -2.96
CA ILE A 97 10.50 -5.80 -3.76
C ILE A 97 11.27 -4.79 -2.91
N GLY A 98 12.41 -4.30 -3.40
CA GLY A 98 13.29 -3.37 -2.70
C GLY A 98 14.56 -4.03 -2.16
N THR A 99 15.43 -3.21 -1.59
CA THR A 99 16.72 -3.65 -1.05
C THR A 99 16.60 -3.89 0.45
N LYS A 100 17.14 -5.01 0.92
CA LYS A 100 17.14 -5.40 2.34
C LYS A 100 17.77 -4.28 3.20
N GLY A 101 17.06 -3.90 4.24
CA GLY A 101 17.49 -2.86 5.18
C GLY A 101 17.28 -1.43 4.70
N LYS A 102 17.15 -1.18 3.39
CA LYS A 102 16.76 0.12 2.84
C LYS A 102 15.26 0.27 2.72
N ASN A 103 14.55 -0.84 2.48
CA ASN A 103 13.09 -0.91 2.28
C ASN A 103 12.60 0.08 1.20
N ASN A 104 13.42 0.29 0.17
CA ASN A 104 13.25 1.26 -0.91
C ASN A 104 12.58 0.63 -2.14
N GLY A 105 11.63 -0.25 -1.89
CA GLY A 105 10.77 -0.84 -2.92
C GLY A 105 9.50 -0.03 -3.14
N LEU A 106 9.00 -0.03 -4.37
CA LEU A 106 7.70 0.51 -4.74
C LEU A 106 7.03 -0.45 -5.72
N LEU A 107 5.77 -0.76 -5.51
CA LEU A 107 4.96 -1.56 -6.41
C LEU A 107 3.85 -0.71 -7.03
N ILE A 108 3.77 -0.70 -8.35
CA ILE A 108 2.59 -0.22 -9.08
C ILE A 108 1.81 -1.47 -9.50
N TYR A 109 0.73 -1.74 -8.81
CA TYR A 109 -0.17 -2.87 -9.08
C TYR A 109 -1.38 -2.42 -9.89
N ILE A 110 -1.76 -3.21 -10.88
CA ILE A 110 -2.88 -2.91 -11.78
C ILE A 110 -3.70 -4.17 -12.02
N ALA A 111 -5.00 -4.11 -11.74
CA ALA A 111 -5.98 -5.12 -12.13
C ALA A 111 -6.88 -4.56 -13.24
N ILE A 112 -6.60 -4.98 -14.49
CA ILE A 112 -7.24 -4.39 -15.69
C ILE A 112 -8.74 -4.66 -15.73
N GLY A 113 -9.17 -5.89 -15.45
CA GLY A 113 -10.60 -6.26 -15.45
C GLY A 113 -11.40 -5.56 -14.36
N ASP A 114 -10.80 -5.33 -13.20
CA ASP A 114 -11.43 -4.64 -12.07
C ASP A 114 -11.26 -3.12 -12.15
N ARG A 115 -10.45 -2.63 -13.08
CA ARG A 115 -10.07 -1.21 -13.21
C ARG A 115 -9.51 -0.65 -11.90
N LYS A 116 -8.65 -1.40 -11.23
CA LYS A 116 -8.02 -1.03 -9.97
C LYS A 116 -6.54 -0.75 -10.17
N ILE A 117 -6.08 0.32 -9.52
CA ILE A 117 -4.67 0.73 -9.48
C ILE A 117 -4.27 0.89 -8.03
N ARG A 118 -3.11 0.38 -7.66
CA ARG A 118 -2.50 0.61 -6.37
C ARG A 118 -1.03 0.97 -6.52
N ILE A 119 -0.59 2.04 -5.89
CA ILE A 119 0.82 2.32 -5.64
C ILE A 119 1.06 1.94 -4.19
N GLN A 120 1.97 1.00 -3.96
CA GLN A 120 2.32 0.50 -2.64
C GLN A 120 3.78 0.84 -2.35
N ASN A 121 4.05 1.53 -1.25
CA ASN A 121 5.37 2.04 -0.89
C ASN A 121 6.02 1.17 0.19
N GLY A 122 7.30 0.85 0.02
CA GLY A 122 8.13 0.35 1.10
C GLY A 122 8.45 1.45 2.12
N TYR A 123 8.76 1.08 3.35
CA TYR A 123 9.03 2.01 4.45
C TYR A 123 10.06 3.09 4.09
N GLY A 124 11.12 2.75 3.33
CA GLY A 124 12.15 3.71 2.92
C GLY A 124 11.70 4.74 1.90
N MET A 125 10.51 4.55 1.29
CA MET A 125 9.95 5.45 0.28
C MET A 125 8.90 6.42 0.84
N GLU A 126 8.34 6.16 2.03
CA GLU A 126 7.20 6.91 2.58
C GLU A 126 7.48 8.40 2.77
N ALA A 127 8.72 8.76 3.09
CA ALA A 127 9.12 10.16 3.28
C ALA A 127 9.10 10.96 1.97
N THR A 128 9.39 10.33 0.83
CA THR A 128 9.50 10.97 -0.49
C THR A 128 8.24 10.73 -1.34
N ILE A 129 7.72 9.53 -1.33
CA ILE A 129 6.51 9.15 -2.04
C ILE A 129 5.37 9.02 -1.03
N THR A 130 4.80 10.17 -0.66
CA THR A 130 3.69 10.21 0.30
C THR A 130 2.39 9.67 -0.32
N ASP A 131 1.43 9.25 0.51
CA ASP A 131 0.10 8.80 0.07
C ASP A 131 -0.60 9.87 -0.79
N ALA A 132 -0.44 11.14 -0.43
CA ALA A 132 -1.00 12.26 -1.18
C ALA A 132 -0.37 12.38 -2.59
N LEU A 133 0.95 12.16 -2.71
CA LEU A 133 1.62 12.15 -4.01
C LEU A 133 1.20 10.92 -4.83
N SER A 134 1.20 9.73 -4.23
CA SER A 134 0.73 8.50 -4.88
C SER A 134 -0.70 8.65 -5.40
N LYS A 135 -1.59 9.23 -4.59
CA LYS A 135 -2.97 9.51 -5.01
C LYS A 135 -3.04 10.48 -6.19
N ARG A 136 -2.23 11.53 -6.18
CA ARG A 136 -2.19 12.51 -7.27
C ARG A 136 -1.66 11.88 -8.56
N ILE A 137 -0.59 11.09 -8.50
CA ILE A 137 -0.06 10.35 -9.66
C ILE A 137 -1.15 9.48 -10.29
N ILE A 138 -1.91 8.76 -9.46
CA ILE A 138 -3.02 7.94 -9.95
C ILE A 138 -4.08 8.80 -10.63
N GLU A 139 -4.56 9.87 -9.99
CA GLU A 139 -5.69 10.66 -10.48
C GLU A 139 -5.32 11.56 -11.68
N GLU A 140 -4.12 12.11 -11.71
CA GLU A 140 -3.72 13.11 -12.72
C GLU A 140 -2.96 12.49 -13.90
N ASN A 141 -2.24 11.37 -13.71
CA ASN A 141 -1.42 10.77 -14.76
C ASN A 141 -1.92 9.39 -15.19
N ILE A 142 -2.08 8.42 -14.26
CA ILE A 142 -2.42 7.06 -14.68
C ILE A 142 -3.86 6.98 -15.19
N LYS A 143 -4.81 7.43 -14.38
CA LYS A 143 -6.24 7.28 -14.64
C LYS A 143 -6.74 7.93 -15.94
N PRO A 144 -6.34 9.17 -16.32
CA PRO A 144 -6.76 9.77 -17.60
C PRO A 144 -6.26 8.97 -18.81
N ASN A 145 -5.00 8.49 -18.77
CA ASN A 145 -4.41 7.70 -19.84
C ASN A 145 -5.07 6.31 -19.93
N PHE A 146 -5.31 5.65 -18.79
CA PHE A 146 -5.94 4.33 -18.75
C PHE A 146 -7.39 4.32 -19.25
N LYS A 147 -8.15 5.40 -19.03
CA LYS A 147 -9.49 5.58 -19.64
C LYS A 147 -9.44 5.57 -21.15
N GLN A 148 -8.32 6.01 -21.73
CA GLN A 148 -8.09 6.03 -23.18
C GLN A 148 -7.34 4.76 -23.66
N LYS A 149 -7.11 3.77 -22.78
CA LYS A 149 -6.31 2.56 -23.01
C LYS A 149 -4.84 2.83 -23.37
N GLN A 150 -4.34 4.02 -23.02
CA GLN A 150 -2.94 4.40 -23.20
C GLN A 150 -2.13 3.96 -21.96
N TYR A 151 -2.04 2.63 -21.76
CA TYR A 151 -1.44 2.04 -20.56
C TYR A 151 0.04 2.38 -20.41
N PHE A 152 0.79 2.28 -21.49
CA PHE A 152 2.21 2.63 -21.49
C PHE A 152 2.43 4.07 -21.09
N LEU A 153 1.73 5.03 -21.71
CA LEU A 153 1.90 6.45 -21.44
C LEU A 153 1.61 6.79 -19.96
N GLY A 154 0.52 6.23 -19.40
CA GLY A 154 0.18 6.43 -18.00
C GLY A 154 1.23 5.90 -17.04
N LEU A 155 1.85 4.75 -17.36
CA LEU A 155 2.91 4.16 -16.55
C LEU A 155 4.23 4.89 -16.71
N ASP A 156 4.55 5.33 -17.91
CA ASP A 156 5.77 6.06 -18.23
C ASP A 156 5.81 7.41 -17.48
N GLU A 157 4.74 8.21 -17.59
CA GLU A 157 4.59 9.45 -16.85
C GLU A 157 4.61 9.25 -15.31
N ALA A 158 3.90 8.23 -14.82
CA ALA A 158 3.85 7.93 -13.40
C ALA A 158 5.23 7.58 -12.84
N THR A 159 5.98 6.74 -13.55
CA THR A 159 7.33 6.35 -13.13
C THR A 159 8.31 7.51 -13.18
N ASP A 160 8.20 8.44 -14.15
CA ASP A 160 8.99 9.66 -14.19
C ASP A 160 8.77 10.54 -12.96
N ILE A 161 7.52 10.73 -12.57
CA ILE A 161 7.18 11.53 -11.38
C ILE A 161 7.70 10.85 -10.11
N ILE A 162 7.53 9.53 -9.99
CA ILE A 162 8.04 8.76 -8.85
C ILE A 162 9.55 8.88 -8.75
N MET A 163 10.28 8.71 -9.85
CA MET A 163 11.75 8.80 -9.87
C MET A 163 12.23 10.19 -9.48
N ARG A 164 11.63 11.26 -10.02
CA ARG A 164 11.96 12.66 -9.64
C ARG A 164 11.63 12.98 -8.18
N ALA A 165 10.52 12.46 -7.68
CA ALA A 165 10.15 12.66 -6.29
C ALA A 165 11.11 11.93 -5.34
N ALA A 166 11.50 10.71 -5.67
CA ALA A 166 12.42 9.91 -4.88
C ALA A 166 13.86 10.49 -4.89
N SER A 167 14.27 11.18 -5.96
CA SER A 167 15.55 11.90 -6.01
C SER A 167 15.52 13.27 -5.33
N GLY A 168 14.36 13.74 -4.85
CA GLY A 168 14.19 15.06 -4.23
C GLY A 168 14.08 16.20 -5.24
N GLU A 169 14.02 15.91 -6.54
CA GLU A 169 13.92 16.89 -7.63
C GLU A 169 12.47 17.28 -7.96
N TYR A 170 11.50 16.62 -7.36
CA TYR A 170 10.11 16.89 -7.62
C TYR A 170 9.65 18.15 -6.91
N ILE A 171 9.50 19.24 -7.65
CA ILE A 171 8.85 20.47 -7.19
C ILE A 171 7.35 20.32 -7.48
N ASN A 172 6.54 20.45 -6.45
CA ASN A 172 5.09 20.46 -6.61
C ASN A 172 4.66 21.79 -7.23
N ASP A 173 4.62 21.87 -8.56
CA ASP A 173 4.22 23.08 -9.31
C ASP A 173 2.74 23.47 -9.10
N ASN A 174 1.97 22.60 -8.47
CA ASN A 174 0.59 22.85 -8.13
C ASN A 174 0.32 22.41 -6.69
N PRO A 175 0.82 23.16 -5.69
CA PRO A 175 0.41 22.95 -4.32
C PRO A 175 -1.06 23.37 -4.23
N ARG A 176 -1.98 22.56 -4.79
CA ARG A 176 -3.35 22.56 -4.32
C ARG A 176 -3.26 22.16 -2.87
N GLY A 177 -2.96 23.21 -2.08
CA GLY A 177 -3.09 23.09 -0.66
C GLY A 177 -4.41 22.36 -0.45
N GLN A 178 -4.34 21.21 0.11
CA GLN A 178 -5.40 20.80 0.99
C GLN A 178 -5.53 21.97 1.99
N LYS A 179 -6.32 22.97 1.60
CA LYS A 179 -7.24 23.56 2.54
C LYS A 179 -8.12 22.36 2.91
N GLY A 180 -7.57 21.49 3.74
CA GLY A 180 -8.37 20.72 4.64
C GLY A 180 -9.28 21.78 5.19
N LYS A 181 -10.56 21.77 4.82
CA LYS A 181 -11.56 22.48 5.57
C LYS A 181 -11.42 21.90 6.96
N GLY A 182 -10.55 22.53 7.73
CA GLY A 182 -10.53 22.33 9.19
C GLY A 182 -11.99 22.44 9.61
N PRO A 183 -12.42 21.64 10.54
CA PRO A 183 -13.81 21.67 10.95
C PRO A 183 -14.17 23.13 11.12
N SER A 184 -15.23 23.59 10.43
CA SER A 184 -15.61 25.00 10.45
C SER A 184 -15.66 25.44 11.92
N PRO A 185 -15.28 26.68 12.25
CA PRO A 185 -15.27 27.16 13.64
C PRO A 185 -16.59 26.88 14.34
N LEU A 186 -17.68 26.81 13.59
CA LEU A 186 -19.00 26.39 14.08
C LEU A 186 -19.05 24.93 14.51
N LYS A 187 -18.36 24.00 13.79
CA LYS A 187 -18.27 22.59 14.19
C LYS A 187 -17.39 22.41 15.42
N ILE A 188 -16.29 23.17 15.52
CA ILE A 188 -15.44 23.17 16.71
C ILE A 188 -16.23 23.68 17.92
N LEU A 189 -16.97 24.78 17.76
CA LEU A 189 -17.83 25.34 18.82
C LEU A 189 -18.89 24.31 19.26
N LEU A 190 -19.51 23.61 18.31
CA LEU A 190 -20.53 22.60 18.61
C LEU A 190 -19.94 21.41 19.36
N ILE A 191 -18.73 20.96 19.00
CA ILE A 191 -18.01 19.90 19.72
C ILE A 191 -17.67 20.36 21.14
N ILE A 192 -17.21 21.62 21.33
CA ILE A 192 -16.91 22.18 22.66
C ILE A 192 -18.18 22.23 23.49
N ILE A 193 -19.30 22.68 22.92
CA ILE A 193 -20.60 22.72 23.64
C ILE A 193 -21.03 21.32 24.06
N VAL A 194 -20.91 20.32 23.20
CA VAL A 194 -21.26 18.92 23.53
C VAL A 194 -20.38 18.39 24.66
N VAL A 195 -19.06 18.66 24.60
CA VAL A 195 -18.10 18.23 25.65
C VAL A 195 -18.43 18.93 26.98
N VAL A 196 -18.71 20.23 26.97
CA VAL A 196 -19.09 20.98 28.18
C VAL A 196 -20.41 20.45 28.76
N LEU A 197 -21.43 20.24 27.93
CA LEU A 197 -22.69 19.63 28.36
C LEU A 197 -22.46 18.24 28.95
N PHE A 198 -21.64 17.41 28.31
CA PHE A 198 -21.29 16.08 28.84
C PHE A 198 -20.62 16.17 30.20
N LEU A 199 -19.66 17.09 30.39
CA LEU A 199 -18.99 17.31 31.70
C LEU A 199 -19.94 17.83 32.77
N VAL A 200 -20.87 18.73 32.43
CA VAL A 200 -21.86 19.28 33.36
C VAL A 200 -22.90 18.22 33.74
N PHE A 201 -23.37 17.41 32.79
CA PHE A 201 -24.35 16.35 33.08
C PHE A 201 -23.72 15.07 33.65
N SER A 202 -22.45 14.78 33.38
CA SER A 202 -21.73 13.65 34.00
C SER A 202 -21.26 13.95 35.43
N GLY A 203 -21.32 15.21 35.87
CA GLY A 203 -20.87 15.64 37.20
C GLY A 203 -21.82 15.36 38.36
N LYS A 204 -22.94 14.63 38.15
CA LYS A 204 -23.90 14.28 39.23
C LYS A 204 -23.94 12.77 39.48
N GLY A 205 -22.88 12.24 40.09
CA GLY A 205 -22.84 10.84 40.55
C GLY A 205 -21.54 10.50 41.26
N GLY A 206 -21.51 10.73 42.55
CA GLY A 206 -20.88 9.98 43.63
C GLY A 206 -19.40 9.59 43.55
N GLY A 207 -18.61 10.26 44.36
CA GLY A 207 -17.64 9.77 45.33
C GLY A 207 -16.71 8.57 45.02
N GLY A 208 -15.39 8.80 45.17
CA GLY A 208 -14.56 7.73 45.71
C GLY A 208 -13.23 7.44 45.08
N ARG A 209 -12.15 7.83 45.76
CA ARG A 209 -10.85 7.19 45.90
C ARG A 209 -9.79 7.36 44.81
N GLY A 210 -8.74 8.00 45.28
CA GLY A 210 -7.44 8.24 44.68
C GLY A 210 -6.75 7.02 44.01
N GLY A 211 -6.20 7.28 42.88
CA GLY A 211 -5.23 6.44 42.18
C GLY A 211 -4.08 7.28 41.67
N ARG A 212 -2.89 7.02 42.17
CA ARG A 212 -1.66 7.70 41.82
C ARG A 212 -1.36 7.50 40.34
N PHE A 213 -1.20 8.59 39.61
CA PHE A 213 -0.73 8.60 38.22
C PHE A 213 0.79 8.43 38.23
N TYR A 214 1.25 7.29 37.72
CA TYR A 214 2.64 7.10 37.33
C TYR A 214 2.78 7.56 35.88
N GLY A 215 3.55 8.64 35.66
CA GLY A 215 3.87 9.15 34.35
C GLY A 215 4.89 8.26 33.64
N PRO A 216 4.81 8.10 32.32
CA PRO A 216 5.86 7.44 31.56
C PRO A 216 7.03 8.38 31.32
N THR A 217 8.23 7.93 31.71
CA THR A 217 9.50 8.57 31.42
C THR A 217 9.84 8.48 29.93
N PRO A 218 10.40 9.52 29.30
CA PRO A 218 10.85 9.44 27.91
C PRO A 218 12.15 8.64 27.82
N PHE A 219 12.12 7.59 27.07
CA PHE A 219 13.30 6.77 26.73
C PHE A 219 14.08 7.43 25.62
N MET A 220 15.21 7.98 25.98
CA MET A 220 16.19 8.59 25.07
C MET A 220 17.15 7.49 24.61
N GLY A 221 16.95 6.96 23.41
CA GLY A 221 17.77 5.91 22.78
C GLY A 221 18.85 6.50 21.88
N THR A 222 20.06 6.16 22.20
CA THR A 222 21.36 6.55 21.65
C THR A 222 21.52 6.15 20.17
N PHE A 223 21.99 7.10 19.35
CA PHE A 223 22.49 6.86 17.99
C PHE A 223 23.84 6.14 18.04
N GLY A 224 23.91 4.94 17.43
CA GLY A 224 25.12 4.21 17.17
C GLY A 224 25.35 4.14 15.66
N GLY A 225 26.43 4.80 15.18
CA GLY A 225 26.87 4.79 13.79
C GLY A 225 27.60 3.49 13.43
N GLY A 226 27.60 3.13 12.14
CA GLY A 226 28.34 1.97 11.63
C GLY A 226 28.33 1.87 10.11
N GLY A 227 29.43 2.29 9.48
CA GLY A 227 30.14 1.55 8.44
C GLY A 227 29.63 1.62 7.01
N PHE A 228 30.21 2.52 6.21
CA PHE A 228 30.22 2.47 4.75
C PHE A 228 31.09 1.30 4.26
N SER A 229 30.54 0.41 3.41
CA SER A 229 31.31 -0.48 2.57
C SER A 229 30.98 -0.17 1.12
N SER A 230 31.95 0.44 0.44
CA SER A 230 32.00 0.68 -0.98
C SER A 230 32.33 -0.61 -1.70
N GLY A 231 31.48 -1.02 -2.65
CA GLY A 231 31.73 -2.10 -3.59
C GLY A 231 31.26 -1.69 -4.97
N GLY A 232 32.15 -1.12 -5.78
CA GLY A 232 31.92 -0.85 -7.18
C GLY A 232 31.96 -2.14 -8.00
N GLY A 233 31.02 -2.30 -8.93
CA GLY A 233 30.96 -3.37 -9.92
C GLY A 233 30.21 -2.86 -11.13
N SER A 234 30.96 -2.40 -12.14
CA SER A 234 30.47 -2.09 -13.48
C SER A 234 30.24 -3.42 -14.23
N GLY A 235 29.00 -3.66 -14.70
CA GLY A 235 28.70 -4.77 -15.57
C GLY A 235 27.29 -4.67 -16.09
N GLY A 236 27.08 -4.67 -17.41
CA GLY A 236 25.84 -4.52 -18.15
C GLY A 236 24.66 -5.33 -17.56
N GLY A 237 23.61 -4.57 -17.25
CA GLY A 237 22.62 -4.98 -16.30
C GLY A 237 21.57 -5.97 -16.76
N SER A 238 21.67 -7.15 -16.28
CA SER A 238 20.50 -7.99 -15.99
C SER A 238 20.03 -7.66 -14.58
N PHE A 239 18.69 -7.41 -14.39
CA PHE A 239 18.13 -7.20 -13.06
C PHE A 239 18.48 -8.38 -12.14
N GLY A 240 19.25 -8.13 -11.12
CA GLY A 240 19.74 -9.16 -10.20
C GLY A 240 18.67 -9.75 -9.26
N GLY A 241 17.42 -9.30 -9.37
CA GLY A 241 16.30 -9.72 -8.55
C GLY A 241 15.97 -8.78 -7.40
N PHE A 242 14.82 -9.02 -6.79
CA PHE A 242 14.36 -8.28 -5.63
C PHE A 242 15.14 -8.69 -4.38
N GLY A 243 15.51 -7.74 -3.55
CA GLY A 243 16.49 -7.89 -2.48
C GLY A 243 15.95 -7.93 -1.04
N GLY A 244 14.63 -7.91 -0.82
CA GLY A 244 14.06 -8.08 0.52
C GLY A 244 13.66 -6.79 1.23
N GLY A 245 12.92 -5.90 0.56
CA GLY A 245 12.28 -4.75 1.18
C GLY A 245 11.07 -5.12 2.03
N SER A 246 10.75 -4.31 3.03
CA SER A 246 9.52 -4.41 3.84
C SER A 246 8.60 -3.23 3.51
N PHE A 247 7.28 -3.50 3.58
CA PHE A 247 6.24 -2.54 3.26
C PHE A 247 5.44 -2.15 4.50
N GLY A 248 5.09 -0.85 4.65
CA GLY A 248 4.42 -0.31 5.83
C GLY A 248 2.95 0.04 5.62
N GLY A 249 2.43 -0.23 4.43
CA GLY A 249 1.05 0.13 4.11
C GLY A 249 0.88 1.53 3.51
N GLY A 250 1.97 2.29 3.35
CA GLY A 250 1.95 3.59 2.65
C GLY A 250 1.63 3.43 1.16
N GLY A 251 1.07 4.50 0.56
CA GLY A 251 0.70 4.54 -0.85
C GLY A 251 -0.75 4.95 -1.08
N ALA A 252 -1.28 4.71 -2.26
CA ALA A 252 -2.66 5.03 -2.59
C ALA A 252 -3.27 4.06 -3.60
N GLY A 253 -4.59 3.90 -3.52
CA GLY A 253 -5.38 3.17 -4.50
C GLY A 253 -6.32 4.06 -5.30
N GLY A 254 -6.76 3.57 -6.45
CA GLY A 254 -7.72 4.23 -7.30
C GLY A 254 -8.40 3.29 -8.29
N SER A 255 -9.36 3.83 -9.02
CA SER A 255 -10.04 3.14 -10.12
C SER A 255 -10.28 4.10 -11.28
N TRP A 256 -10.37 3.55 -12.53
CA TRP A 256 -10.60 4.35 -13.74
C TRP A 256 -11.77 3.87 -14.57
#